data_236d2a3a8555ea8840abcea1af05f152
#
_entry.id   236d2a3a8555ea8840abcea1af05f152
#
_cell.length_a   1.000
_cell.length_b   1.000
_cell.length_c   1.000
_cell.angle_alpha   90.00
_cell.angle_beta   90.00
_cell.angle_gamma   90.00
#
_symmetry.space_group_name_H-M   'P 1'
#
loop_
_entity.id
_entity.type
_entity.pdbx_description
1 polymer ?
#
loop_
_entity_poly.entity_id
_entity_poly.type
_entity_poly.pdbx_seq_one_letter_code
_entity_poly.pdbx_strand_id
1 'polypeptide(L)'
;MLLDLYGDLLTDKQRECYDLHYNEDLSLSEIAEQLSISRQGVWDNIRRAEISLAEYEEKTGLLERFDSVREKITDIKRECEKLGPVADGITSMLAALETEL
;
A
#
# COMPACT_ATOMS: atom_id res chain seq x y z
N MET A 1 -1.12 1.90 -0.53
CA MET A 1 -1.38 0.65 0.23
C MET A 1 -1.66 -0.55 -0.66
N LEU A 2 -2.71 -0.52 -1.49
CA LEU A 2 -2.99 -1.64 -2.39
C LEU A 2 -1.88 -1.86 -3.41
N LEU A 3 -1.29 -0.80 -3.94
CA LEU A 3 -0.18 -0.90 -4.88
C LEU A 3 1.04 -1.60 -4.27
N ASP A 4 1.33 -1.35 -3.01
CA ASP A 4 2.46 -1.98 -2.31
C ASP A 4 2.27 -3.50 -2.20
N LEU A 5 1.04 -3.95 -1.94
CA LEU A 5 0.72 -5.37 -1.81
C LEU A 5 0.60 -6.08 -3.16
N TYR A 6 -0.07 -5.45 -4.12
CA TYR A 6 -0.51 -6.12 -5.35
C TYR A 6 0.11 -5.56 -6.63
N GLY A 7 0.96 -4.53 -6.52
CA GLY A 7 1.52 -3.85 -7.69
C GLY A 7 2.24 -4.79 -8.66
N ASP A 8 2.91 -5.81 -8.14
CA ASP A 8 3.63 -6.78 -8.95
C ASP A 8 2.71 -7.68 -9.79
N LEU A 9 1.42 -7.71 -9.47
CA LEU A 9 0.41 -8.45 -10.23
C LEU A 9 -0.22 -7.63 -11.35
N LEU A 10 0.09 -6.33 -11.41
CA LEU A 10 -0.34 -5.45 -12.49
C LEU A 10 0.64 -5.55 -13.66
N THR A 11 0.18 -5.16 -14.87
CA THR A 11 1.12 -4.95 -15.98
C THR A 11 2.03 -3.75 -15.64
N ASP A 12 3.21 -3.70 -16.23
CA ASP A 12 4.16 -2.61 -15.98
C ASP A 12 3.54 -1.24 -16.30
N LYS A 13 2.81 -1.16 -17.40
CA LYS A 13 2.16 0.09 -17.82
C LYS A 13 1.04 0.51 -16.86
N GLN A 14 0.23 -0.42 -16.39
CA GLN A 14 -0.82 -0.15 -15.39
C GLN A 14 -0.22 0.35 -14.09
N ARG A 15 0.81 -0.32 -13.60
CA ARG A 15 1.51 0.04 -12.37
C ARG A 15 2.14 1.42 -12.48
N GLU A 16 2.82 1.68 -13.58
CA GLU A 16 3.51 2.95 -13.81
C GLU A 16 2.53 4.13 -13.88
N CYS A 17 1.46 4.00 -14.65
CA CYS A 17 0.43 5.04 -14.73
C CYS A 17 -0.24 5.30 -13.39
N TYR A 18 -0.57 4.26 -12.67
CA TYR A 18 -1.19 4.37 -11.34
C TYR A 18 -0.27 5.08 -10.36
N ASP A 19 1.00 4.68 -10.31
CA ASP A 19 2.00 5.24 -9.40
C ASP A 19 2.25 6.73 -9.69
N LEU A 20 2.43 7.10 -10.95
CA LEU A 20 2.65 8.48 -11.34
C LEU A 20 1.47 9.38 -11.00
N HIS A 21 0.26 8.86 -11.14
CA HIS A 21 -0.94 9.65 -10.85
C HIS A 21 -1.20 9.81 -9.35
N TYR A 22 -1.17 8.73 -8.58
CA TYR A 22 -1.55 8.76 -7.18
C TYR A 22 -0.41 9.09 -6.22
N ASN A 23 0.82 8.67 -6.52
CA ASN A 23 1.95 8.90 -5.64
C ASN A 23 2.77 10.13 -6.03
N GLU A 24 2.88 10.42 -7.33
CA GLU A 24 3.64 11.56 -7.83
C GLU A 24 2.76 12.77 -8.18
N ASP A 25 1.45 12.66 -8.02
CA ASP A 25 0.47 13.73 -8.25
C ASP A 25 0.50 14.31 -9.67
N LEU A 26 0.89 13.51 -10.67
CA LEU A 26 0.89 13.94 -12.06
C LEU A 26 -0.50 13.90 -12.66
N SER A 27 -0.79 14.87 -13.54
CA SER A 27 -2.02 14.87 -14.33
C SER A 27 -1.97 13.82 -15.44
N LEU A 28 -3.13 13.47 -15.99
CA LEU A 28 -3.19 12.55 -17.14
C LEU A 28 -2.37 13.05 -18.31
N SER A 29 -2.39 14.37 -18.58
CA SER A 29 -1.61 14.98 -19.66
C SER A 29 -0.12 14.88 -19.41
N GLU A 30 0.34 15.11 -18.19
CA GLU A 30 1.74 15.01 -17.82
C GLU A 30 2.25 13.58 -17.95
N ILE A 31 1.46 12.59 -17.51
CA ILE A 31 1.81 11.18 -17.65
C ILE A 31 1.86 10.77 -19.11
N ALA A 32 0.86 11.18 -19.89
CA ALA A 32 0.81 10.90 -21.34
C ALA A 32 2.05 11.39 -22.06
N GLU A 33 2.49 12.60 -21.74
CA GLU A 33 3.70 13.19 -22.31
C GLU A 33 4.95 12.41 -21.86
N GLN A 34 5.06 12.11 -20.57
CA GLN A 34 6.21 11.42 -20.02
C GLN A 34 6.37 10.00 -20.58
N LEU A 35 5.27 9.26 -20.74
CA LEU A 35 5.29 7.89 -21.21
C LEU A 35 5.09 7.74 -22.72
N SER A 36 4.90 8.84 -23.44
CA SER A 36 4.66 8.85 -24.89
C SER A 36 3.46 7.99 -25.31
N ILE A 37 2.37 8.10 -24.56
CA ILE A 37 1.09 7.45 -24.85
C ILE A 37 -0.03 8.49 -24.83
N SER A 38 -1.23 8.13 -25.29
CA SER A 38 -2.36 9.05 -25.28
C SER A 38 -2.91 9.25 -23.85
N ARG A 39 -3.59 10.40 -23.64
CA ARG A 39 -4.30 10.63 -22.36
C ARG A 39 -5.33 9.54 -22.10
N GLN A 40 -6.05 9.11 -23.12
CA GLN A 40 -7.01 8.02 -23.01
C GLN A 40 -6.33 6.73 -22.58
N GLY A 41 -5.15 6.43 -23.13
CA GLY A 41 -4.35 5.28 -22.74
C GLY A 41 -3.91 5.34 -21.28
N VAL A 42 -3.52 6.52 -20.79
CA VAL A 42 -3.20 6.72 -19.37
C VAL A 42 -4.43 6.43 -18.51
N TRP A 43 -5.56 7.04 -18.84
CA TRP A 43 -6.81 6.86 -18.10
C TRP A 43 -7.23 5.39 -18.05
N ASP A 44 -7.19 4.70 -19.19
CA ASP A 44 -7.53 3.27 -19.27
C ASP A 44 -6.63 2.42 -18.40
N ASN A 45 -5.32 2.68 -18.40
CA ASN A 45 -4.37 1.95 -17.57
C ASN A 45 -4.62 2.17 -16.07
N ILE A 46 -4.87 3.41 -15.66
CA ILE A 46 -5.19 3.72 -14.26
C ILE A 46 -6.47 3.02 -13.83
N ARG A 47 -7.51 3.09 -14.65
CA ARG A 47 -8.78 2.46 -14.33
C ARG A 47 -8.68 0.94 -14.22
N ARG A 48 -7.96 0.30 -15.14
CA ARG A 48 -7.71 -1.14 -15.08
C ARG A 48 -6.91 -1.53 -13.84
N ALA A 49 -5.93 -0.72 -13.47
CA ALA A 49 -5.17 -0.92 -12.24
C ALA A 49 -6.08 -0.84 -11.02
N GLU A 50 -6.93 0.18 -10.92
CA GLU A 50 -7.88 0.33 -9.82
C GLU A 50 -8.80 -0.88 -9.68
N ILE A 51 -9.35 -1.35 -10.79
CA ILE A 51 -10.24 -2.52 -10.80
C ILE A 51 -9.50 -3.77 -10.35
N SER A 52 -8.31 -4.01 -10.89
CA SER A 52 -7.51 -5.19 -10.53
C SER A 52 -7.09 -5.19 -9.06
N LEU A 53 -6.64 -4.04 -8.54
CA LEU A 53 -6.26 -3.92 -7.14
C LEU A 53 -7.44 -4.19 -6.21
N ALA A 54 -8.62 -3.65 -6.53
CA ALA A 54 -9.84 -3.89 -5.76
C ALA A 54 -10.25 -5.37 -5.78
N GLU A 55 -10.15 -6.03 -6.93
CA GLU A 55 -10.46 -7.45 -7.05
C GLU A 55 -9.50 -8.33 -6.27
N TYR A 56 -8.19 -8.02 -6.30
CA TYR A 56 -7.20 -8.77 -5.52
C TYR A 56 -7.48 -8.65 -4.03
N GLU A 57 -7.78 -7.44 -3.56
CA GLU A 57 -8.10 -7.22 -2.14
C GLU A 57 -9.38 -7.91 -1.74
N GLU A 58 -10.41 -7.89 -2.57
CA GLU A 58 -11.67 -8.61 -2.32
C GLU A 58 -11.44 -10.12 -2.14
N LYS A 59 -10.55 -10.70 -2.96
CA LYS A 59 -10.25 -12.13 -2.92
C LYS A 59 -9.34 -12.53 -1.77
N THR A 60 -8.36 -11.71 -1.43
CA THR A 60 -7.33 -12.07 -0.44
C THR A 60 -7.59 -11.52 0.96
N GLY A 61 -8.12 -10.32 1.06
CA GLY A 61 -8.31 -9.63 2.33
C GLY A 61 -6.99 -9.33 3.06
N LEU A 62 -5.85 -9.33 2.36
CA LEU A 62 -4.54 -9.16 2.98
C LEU A 62 -4.35 -7.78 3.61
N LEU A 63 -4.78 -6.72 2.94
CA LEU A 63 -4.64 -5.36 3.46
C LEU A 63 -5.43 -5.20 4.76
N GLU A 64 -6.67 -5.68 4.78
CA GLU A 64 -7.51 -5.64 5.97
C GLU A 64 -6.89 -6.42 7.13
N ARG A 65 -6.32 -7.60 6.85
CA ARG A 65 -5.63 -8.40 7.87
C ARG A 65 -4.40 -7.69 8.41
N PHE A 66 -3.58 -7.12 7.55
CA PHE A 66 -2.38 -6.40 7.97
C PHE A 66 -2.74 -5.18 8.81
N ASP A 67 -3.75 -4.43 8.42
CA ASP A 67 -4.22 -3.27 9.19
C ASP A 67 -4.74 -3.69 10.57
N SER A 68 -5.48 -4.80 10.65
CA SER A 68 -5.96 -5.35 11.91
C SER A 68 -4.81 -5.77 12.83
N VAL A 69 -3.78 -6.43 12.28
CA VAL A 69 -2.60 -6.84 13.05
C VAL A 69 -1.81 -5.63 13.54
N ARG A 70 -1.61 -4.62 12.68
CA ARG A 70 -0.93 -3.37 13.09
C ARG A 70 -1.66 -2.66 14.21
N GLU A 71 -2.98 -2.62 14.15
CA GLU A 71 -3.80 -2.02 15.20
C GLU A 71 -3.62 -2.74 16.54
N LYS A 72 -3.62 -4.07 16.53
CA LYS A 72 -3.38 -4.89 17.72
C LYS A 72 -1.98 -4.67 18.30
N ILE A 73 -0.96 -4.57 17.44
CA ILE A 73 0.41 -4.28 17.86
C ILE A 73 0.48 -2.90 18.53
N THR A 74 -0.18 -1.91 17.96
CA THR A 74 -0.25 -0.56 18.54
C THR A 74 -0.90 -0.58 19.91
N ASP A 75 -1.97 -1.35 20.09
CA ASP A 75 -2.64 -1.49 21.37
C ASP A 75 -1.74 -2.14 22.42
N ILE A 76 -1.01 -3.19 22.04
CA ILE A 76 -0.05 -3.86 22.93
C ILE A 76 1.08 -2.90 23.33
N LYS A 77 1.62 -2.14 22.39
CA LYS A 77 2.65 -1.12 22.69
C LYS A 77 2.15 -0.10 23.71
N ARG A 78 0.92 0.33 23.56
CA ARG A 78 0.30 1.29 24.49
C ARG A 78 0.22 0.71 25.90
N GLU A 79 -0.14 -0.55 26.04
CA GLU A 79 -0.14 -1.21 27.34
C GLU A 79 1.28 -1.36 27.91
N CYS A 80 2.27 -1.62 27.06
CA CYS A 80 3.67 -1.70 27.50
C CYS A 80 4.19 -0.36 28.02
N GLU A 81 3.76 0.75 27.44
CA GLU A 81 4.15 2.08 27.92
C GLU A 81 3.75 2.34 29.37
N LYS A 82 2.63 1.77 29.80
CA LYS A 82 2.13 1.88 31.17
C LYS A 82 3.02 1.14 32.18
N LEU A 83 3.80 0.17 31.70
CA LEU A 83 4.71 -0.61 32.54
C LEU A 83 6.10 0.02 32.65
N GLY A 84 6.40 1.02 31.82
CA GLY A 84 7.67 1.73 31.83
C GLY A 84 8.84 0.85 31.32
N PRO A 85 10.08 1.10 31.80
CA PRO A 85 11.28 0.42 31.30
C PRO A 85 11.28 -1.10 31.42
N VAL A 86 10.48 -1.65 32.31
CA VAL A 86 10.34 -3.11 32.48
C VAL A 86 9.89 -3.79 31.19
N ALA A 87 9.13 -3.08 30.34
CA ALA A 87 8.58 -3.61 29.11
C ALA A 87 9.44 -3.31 27.86
N ASP A 88 10.63 -2.73 28.02
CA ASP A 88 11.47 -2.33 26.87
C ASP A 88 11.81 -3.50 25.94
N GLY A 89 12.06 -4.69 26.50
CA GLY A 89 12.30 -5.89 25.70
C GLY A 89 11.11 -6.28 24.84
N ILE A 90 9.91 -6.19 25.40
CA ILE A 90 8.66 -6.50 24.69
C ILE A 90 8.41 -5.45 23.61
N THR A 91 8.60 -4.18 23.90
CA THR A 91 8.44 -3.09 22.96
C THR A 91 9.37 -3.24 21.75
N SER A 92 10.62 -3.65 21.99
CA SER A 92 11.59 -3.92 20.92
C SER A 92 11.15 -5.08 20.03
N MET A 93 10.61 -6.15 20.61
CA MET A 93 10.09 -7.30 19.87
C MET A 93 8.90 -6.90 19.00
N LEU A 94 8.00 -6.05 19.52
CA LEU A 94 6.85 -5.56 18.77
C LEU A 94 7.27 -4.67 17.60
N ALA A 95 8.28 -3.82 17.79
CA ALA A 95 8.83 -2.99 16.73
C ALA A 95 9.42 -3.84 15.61
N ALA A 96 10.16 -4.90 15.95
CA ALA A 96 10.67 -5.86 14.98
C ALA A 96 9.54 -6.57 14.21
N LEU A 97 8.48 -6.95 14.87
CA LEU A 97 7.32 -7.59 14.25
C LEU A 97 6.62 -6.64 13.26
N GLU A 98 6.49 -5.37 13.60
CA GLU A 98 5.89 -4.37 12.70
C GLU A 98 6.66 -4.22 11.40
N THR A 99 8.00 -4.36 11.40
CA THR A 99 8.80 -4.23 10.18
C THR A 99 8.55 -5.37 9.20
N GLU A 100 7.99 -6.49 9.65
CA GLU A 100 7.65 -7.62 8.80
C GLU A 100 6.27 -7.46 8.11
N LEU A 101 5.52 -6.47 8.51
CA LEU A 101 4.23 -6.15 7.92
C LEU A 101 4.39 -5.04 6.88
#